data_0c6ee8108e33647940b39db7396d4f70
#
_entry.id   0c6ee8108e33647940b39db7396d4f70
#
_cell.length_a   1.000
_cell.length_b   1.000
_cell.length_c   1.000
_cell.angle_alpha   90.00
_cell.angle_beta   90.00
_cell.angle_gamma   90.00
#
_symmetry.space_group_name_H-M   'P 1'
#
loop_
_entity.id
_entity.type
_entity.pdbx_description
1 polymer ?
#
loop_
_entity_poly.entity_id
_entity_poly.type
_entity_poly.pdbx_seq_one_letter_code
_entity_poly.pdbx_strand_id
1 'polypeptide(L)'
;MENEDREIIYDVEKENGLSAGGLEELMKQWQAKLQMDDWNLSLKVVEFKRKNGYRQSGDFVAIPENKQATILMTSNPWRGDEEYTLVHEMIHILFYEYDKSNEALLLKNFEKFSADHEKYMDTLEELVHHMTRIILGRSDR
;
A
#
# COMPACT_ATOMS: atom_id res chain seq x y z
N MET A 1 -0.06 -3.25 -7.94
CA MET A 1 0.07 -2.77 -9.33
C MET A 1 1.50 -2.57 -9.68
N GLU A 2 1.89 -3.08 -10.78
CA GLU A 2 3.23 -2.82 -11.25
C GLU A 2 3.38 -1.41 -11.76
N ASN A 3 4.54 -0.86 -11.51
CA ASN A 3 4.86 0.47 -11.97
C ASN A 3 6.28 0.43 -12.51
N GLU A 4 6.40 0.38 -13.81
CA GLU A 4 7.69 0.11 -14.44
C GLU A 4 8.64 1.30 -14.37
N ASP A 5 8.14 2.49 -14.06
CA ASP A 5 9.01 3.66 -13.94
C ASP A 5 9.40 3.93 -12.49
N ARG A 6 9.19 2.95 -11.61
CA ARG A 6 9.49 3.08 -10.20
C ARG A 6 10.79 2.35 -9.87
N GLU A 7 11.59 3.01 -9.06
CA GLU A 7 12.82 2.41 -8.52
C GLU A 7 12.74 2.46 -7.01
N ILE A 8 13.01 1.34 -6.35
CA ILE A 8 12.90 1.22 -4.90
C ILE A 8 14.27 0.87 -4.36
N ILE A 9 14.71 1.62 -3.34
CA ILE A 9 15.94 1.34 -2.62
C ILE A 9 15.53 0.85 -1.23
N TYR A 10 15.89 -0.36 -0.89
CA TYR A 10 15.46 -1.00 0.35
C TYR A 10 16.40 -0.68 1.49
N ASP A 11 15.87 -0.78 2.70
CA ASP A 11 16.65 -0.77 3.93
C ASP A 11 17.44 0.51 4.11
N VAL A 12 16.77 1.64 3.90
CA VAL A 12 17.41 2.94 4.14
C VAL A 12 16.98 3.46 5.51
N GLU A 13 17.77 4.40 6.04
CA GLU A 13 17.44 5.01 7.31
C GLU A 13 16.26 5.95 7.17
N LYS A 14 15.42 5.95 8.21
CA LYS A 14 14.27 6.84 8.23
C LYS A 14 14.74 8.25 8.53
N GLU A 15 14.36 9.19 7.67
CA GLU A 15 14.78 10.59 7.83
C GLU A 15 13.82 11.36 8.71
N ASN A 16 12.53 11.15 8.55
CA ASN A 16 11.49 11.91 9.23
C ASN A 16 10.45 10.97 9.79
N GLY A 17 9.63 11.48 10.71
CA GLY A 17 8.50 10.73 11.23
C GLY A 17 8.92 9.64 12.19
N LEU A 18 8.15 8.58 12.22
CA LEU A 18 8.41 7.46 13.12
C LEU A 18 9.63 6.68 12.65
N SER A 19 10.40 6.17 13.62
CA SER A 19 11.48 5.26 13.31
C SER A 19 10.96 3.97 12.71
N ALA A 20 11.85 3.17 12.14
CA ALA A 20 11.46 1.87 11.61
C ALA A 20 10.82 1.00 12.70
N GLY A 21 11.39 1.03 13.92
CA GLY A 21 10.82 0.27 15.02
C GLY A 21 9.45 0.78 15.42
N GLY A 22 9.25 2.09 15.39
CA GLY A 22 7.94 2.67 15.69
C GLY A 22 6.90 2.29 14.65
N LEU A 23 7.30 2.26 13.38
CA LEU A 23 6.40 1.84 12.31
C LEU A 23 6.03 0.38 12.44
N GLU A 24 6.98 -0.48 12.81
CA GLU A 24 6.69 -1.90 13.02
C GLU A 24 5.72 -2.11 14.15
N GLU A 25 5.90 -1.37 15.24
CA GLU A 25 4.99 -1.48 16.36
C GLU A 25 3.58 -1.04 15.96
N LEU A 26 3.48 0.05 15.22
CA LEU A 26 2.20 0.55 14.74
C LEU A 26 1.55 -0.48 13.79
N MET A 27 2.36 -1.10 12.94
CA MET A 27 1.85 -2.13 12.03
C MET A 27 1.24 -3.29 12.81
N LYS A 28 1.92 -3.73 13.87
CA LYS A 28 1.40 -4.85 14.68
C LYS A 28 0.10 -4.48 15.36
N GLN A 29 -0.02 -3.25 15.83
CA GLN A 29 -1.28 -2.80 16.42
C GLN A 29 -2.41 -2.84 15.42
N TRP A 30 -2.17 -2.36 14.21
CA TRP A 30 -3.19 -2.37 13.18
C TRP A 30 -3.46 -3.77 12.64
N GLN A 31 -2.44 -4.63 12.64
CA GLN A 31 -2.65 -6.01 12.23
C GLN A 31 -3.70 -6.68 13.11
N ALA A 32 -3.63 -6.44 14.41
CA ALA A 32 -4.63 -6.98 15.33
C ALA A 32 -6.00 -6.34 15.10
N LYS A 33 -6.05 -5.02 14.95
CA LYS A 33 -7.31 -4.31 14.75
C LYS A 33 -8.01 -4.72 13.46
N LEU A 34 -7.24 -4.95 12.41
CA LEU A 34 -7.78 -5.34 11.12
C LEU A 34 -7.95 -6.85 11.00
N GLN A 35 -7.67 -7.58 12.08
CA GLN A 35 -7.84 -9.01 12.12
C GLN A 35 -7.04 -9.74 11.04
N MET A 36 -5.81 -9.30 10.86
CA MET A 36 -4.88 -9.90 9.90
C MET A 36 -3.85 -10.78 10.60
N ASP A 37 -4.23 -11.41 11.69
CA ASP A 37 -3.27 -12.20 12.48
C ASP A 37 -2.74 -13.40 11.73
N ASP A 38 -3.46 -13.86 10.71
CA ASP A 38 -3.02 -14.97 9.90
C ASP A 38 -2.03 -14.57 8.81
N TRP A 39 -1.73 -13.27 8.70
CA TRP A 39 -0.73 -12.79 7.74
C TRP A 39 0.62 -12.66 8.41
N ASN A 40 1.66 -13.01 7.67
CA ASN A 40 3.03 -12.75 8.09
C ASN A 40 3.45 -11.44 7.42
N LEU A 41 3.39 -10.35 8.17
CA LEU A 41 3.67 -9.02 7.64
C LEU A 41 5.04 -8.56 8.08
N SER A 42 5.75 -7.93 7.18
CA SER A 42 6.99 -7.26 7.49
C SER A 42 6.93 -5.85 6.92
N LEU A 43 7.82 -4.99 7.41
CA LEU A 43 7.83 -3.59 7.02
C LEU A 43 9.26 -3.18 6.72
N LYS A 44 9.43 -2.47 5.64
CA LYS A 44 10.74 -1.94 5.26
C LYS A 44 10.62 -0.45 4.97
N VAL A 45 11.65 0.27 5.40
CA VAL A 45 11.77 1.69 5.06
C VAL A 45 12.60 1.78 3.79
N VAL A 46 12.09 2.47 2.80
CA VAL A 46 12.70 2.50 1.48
C VAL A 46 12.71 3.92 0.96
N GLU A 47 13.52 4.16 -0.04
CA GLU A 47 13.47 5.39 -0.82
C GLU A 47 12.86 5.05 -2.16
N PHE A 48 11.68 5.63 -2.43
CA PHE A 48 11.03 5.43 -3.71
C PHE A 48 11.61 6.40 -4.73
N LYS A 49 11.94 5.88 -5.90
CA LYS A 49 12.41 6.72 -7.00
C LYS A 49 11.54 6.45 -8.22
N ARG A 50 11.01 7.52 -8.77
CA ARG A 50 10.13 7.46 -9.92
C ARG A 50 10.73 8.33 -11.01
N LYS A 51 10.63 7.88 -12.25
CA LYS A 51 11.20 8.62 -13.36
C LYS A 51 10.60 10.00 -13.50
N ASN A 52 9.33 10.15 -13.12
CA ASN A 52 8.65 11.43 -13.23
C ASN A 52 8.82 12.30 -11.99
N GLY A 53 9.63 11.89 -11.03
CA GLY A 53 9.83 12.65 -9.81
C GLY A 53 8.70 12.58 -8.81
N TYR A 54 7.72 11.76 -9.05
CA TYR A 54 6.58 11.62 -8.12
C TYR A 54 7.05 11.11 -6.76
N ARG A 55 6.54 11.72 -5.69
CA ARG A 55 6.82 11.28 -4.33
C ARG A 55 5.81 10.22 -3.93
N GLN A 56 6.28 9.01 -3.73
CA GLN A 56 5.44 7.91 -3.33
C GLN A 56 5.61 7.68 -1.84
N SER A 57 4.50 7.51 -1.12
CA SER A 57 4.52 7.36 0.33
C SER A 57 4.62 5.91 0.76
N GLY A 58 3.99 4.99 0.05
CA GLY A 58 4.00 3.61 0.44
C GLY A 58 3.70 2.68 -0.72
N ASP A 59 3.89 1.40 -0.47
CA ASP A 59 3.58 0.35 -1.43
C ASP A 59 3.58 -0.97 -0.66
N PHE A 60 3.31 -2.05 -1.35
CA PHE A 60 3.38 -3.37 -0.73
C PHE A 60 3.72 -4.41 -1.77
N VAL A 61 4.25 -5.54 -1.29
CA VAL A 61 4.47 -6.73 -2.11
C VAL A 61 3.80 -7.88 -1.36
N ALA A 62 2.87 -8.57 -2.02
CA ALA A 62 2.11 -9.62 -1.37
C ALA A 62 2.29 -10.95 -2.08
N ILE A 63 2.36 -12.02 -1.29
CA ILE A 63 2.33 -13.40 -1.77
C ILE A 63 1.15 -14.04 -1.07
N PRO A 64 -0.05 -13.90 -1.63
CA PRO A 64 -1.26 -14.30 -0.91
C PRO A 64 -1.35 -15.82 -0.66
N GLU A 65 -0.73 -16.64 -1.50
CA GLU A 65 -0.73 -18.08 -1.28
C GLU A 65 -0.12 -18.44 0.06
N ASN A 66 0.85 -17.66 0.51
CA ASN A 66 1.55 -17.92 1.77
C ASN A 66 1.09 -16.98 2.87
N LYS A 67 0.13 -16.12 2.60
CA LYS A 67 -0.28 -15.09 3.55
C LYS A 67 0.91 -14.29 4.03
N GLN A 68 1.75 -13.87 3.10
CA GLN A 68 2.93 -13.06 3.39
C GLN A 68 2.86 -11.76 2.63
N ALA A 69 3.28 -10.68 3.26
CA ALA A 69 3.38 -9.40 2.57
C ALA A 69 4.42 -8.53 3.25
N THR A 70 5.01 -7.67 2.45
CA THR A 70 5.95 -6.66 2.93
C THR A 70 5.39 -5.30 2.60
N ILE A 71 5.27 -4.46 3.62
CA ILE A 71 4.81 -3.08 3.45
C ILE A 71 6.04 -2.20 3.32
N LEU A 72 6.01 -1.33 2.32
CA LEU A 72 7.13 -0.45 2.02
C LEU A 72 6.69 0.97 2.36
N MET A 73 7.46 1.63 3.24
CA MET A 73 7.16 2.99 3.69
C MET A 73 8.30 3.91 3.31
N THR A 74 7.96 5.11 2.89
CA THR A 74 8.99 6.05 2.47
C THR A 74 9.88 6.45 3.63
N SER A 75 11.17 6.65 3.35
CA SER A 75 12.12 7.17 4.34
C SER A 75 11.87 8.65 4.61
N ASN A 76 11.17 9.34 3.72
CA ASN A 76 10.95 10.77 3.81
C ASN A 76 9.47 11.06 3.64
N PRO A 77 8.66 10.81 4.69
CA PRO A 77 7.21 11.00 4.58
C PRO A 77 6.90 12.48 4.40
N TRP A 78 6.01 12.77 3.47
CA TRP A 78 5.55 14.13 3.35
C TRP A 78 4.17 14.20 3.95
N ARG A 79 3.93 15.24 4.73
CA ARG A 79 2.73 15.46 5.54
C ARG A 79 2.72 14.69 6.86
N GLY A 80 3.68 13.83 7.10
CA GLY A 80 3.77 13.15 8.38
C GLY A 80 2.60 12.25 8.73
N ASP A 81 1.86 11.77 7.72
CA ASP A 81 0.67 10.96 7.96
C ASP A 81 0.98 9.50 7.69
N GLU A 82 1.89 8.97 8.49
CA GLU A 82 2.38 7.61 8.28
C GLU A 82 1.35 6.56 8.64
N GLU A 83 0.52 6.84 9.65
CA GLU A 83 -0.52 5.89 10.01
C GLU A 83 -1.51 5.71 8.88
N TYR A 84 -1.88 6.80 8.22
CA TYR A 84 -2.77 6.73 7.07
C TYR A 84 -2.15 5.85 5.98
N THR A 85 -0.89 6.11 5.64
CA THR A 85 -0.22 5.35 4.59
C THR A 85 -0.14 3.86 4.94
N LEU A 86 0.21 3.57 6.20
CA LEU A 86 0.33 2.19 6.64
C LEU A 86 -1.00 1.44 6.52
N VAL A 87 -2.07 2.02 7.06
CA VAL A 87 -3.38 1.38 7.02
C VAL A 87 -3.87 1.25 5.58
N HIS A 88 -3.60 2.27 4.77
CA HIS A 88 -3.95 2.23 3.35
C HIS A 88 -3.34 1.01 2.65
N GLU A 89 -2.06 0.77 2.89
CA GLU A 89 -1.42 -0.38 2.27
C GLU A 89 -1.93 -1.71 2.84
N MET A 90 -2.23 -1.74 4.13
CA MET A 90 -2.76 -2.94 4.74
C MET A 90 -4.14 -3.29 4.19
N ILE A 91 -4.96 -2.29 3.90
CA ILE A 91 -6.25 -2.54 3.28
C ILE A 91 -6.07 -3.09 1.87
N HIS A 92 -5.11 -2.57 1.12
CA HIS A 92 -4.79 -3.15 -0.19
C HIS A 92 -4.43 -4.62 -0.08
N ILE A 93 -3.67 -4.98 0.95
CA ILE A 93 -3.29 -6.38 1.14
C ILE A 93 -4.51 -7.24 1.43
N LEU A 94 -5.44 -6.74 2.24
CA LEU A 94 -6.66 -7.47 2.53
C LEU A 94 -7.48 -7.76 1.27
N PHE A 95 -7.51 -6.83 0.34
CA PHE A 95 -8.29 -6.97 -0.88
C PHE A 95 -7.49 -7.57 -2.03
N TYR A 96 -6.25 -7.96 -1.80
CA TYR A 96 -5.34 -8.25 -2.90
C TYR A 96 -5.85 -9.36 -3.80
N GLU A 97 -6.30 -10.47 -3.22
CA GLU A 97 -6.79 -11.58 -4.05
C GLU A 97 -8.04 -11.20 -4.82
N TYR A 98 -8.94 -10.47 -4.17
CA TYR A 98 -10.15 -10.00 -4.83
C TYR A 98 -9.80 -9.05 -5.96
N ASP A 99 -8.91 -8.11 -5.69
CA ASP A 99 -8.44 -7.16 -6.69
C ASP A 99 -7.85 -7.88 -7.91
N LYS A 100 -6.96 -8.82 -7.67
CA LYS A 100 -6.29 -9.49 -8.79
C LYS A 100 -7.23 -10.37 -9.57
N SER A 101 -8.21 -11.00 -8.92
CA SER A 101 -9.22 -11.77 -9.61
C SER A 101 -10.07 -10.89 -10.52
N ASN A 102 -10.48 -9.72 -10.01
CA ASN A 102 -11.28 -8.80 -10.82
C ASN A 102 -10.47 -8.23 -11.97
N GLU A 103 -9.23 -7.87 -11.71
CA GLU A 103 -8.36 -7.34 -12.75
C GLU A 103 -8.15 -8.36 -13.85
N ALA A 104 -7.95 -9.62 -13.48
CA ALA A 104 -7.77 -10.68 -14.47
C ALA A 104 -8.99 -10.86 -15.35
N LEU A 105 -10.19 -10.76 -14.75
CA LEU A 105 -11.41 -10.84 -15.54
C LEU A 105 -11.53 -9.66 -16.50
N LEU A 106 -11.19 -8.48 -16.03
CA LEU A 106 -11.24 -7.29 -16.87
C LEU A 106 -10.30 -7.43 -18.05
N LEU A 107 -9.08 -7.91 -17.80
CA LEU A 107 -8.06 -7.97 -18.84
C LEU A 107 -8.30 -9.07 -19.86
N LYS A 108 -9.32 -9.91 -19.68
CA LYS A 108 -9.71 -10.83 -20.73
C LYS A 108 -10.32 -10.09 -21.92
N ASN A 109 -10.93 -8.93 -21.69
CA ASN A 109 -11.64 -8.20 -22.73
C ASN A 109 -11.07 -6.83 -23.02
N PHE A 110 -10.19 -6.31 -22.17
CA PHE A 110 -9.63 -4.96 -22.30
C PHE A 110 -8.13 -5.04 -22.16
N GLU A 111 -7.44 -4.16 -22.85
CA GLU A 111 -5.99 -4.13 -22.79
C GLU A 111 -5.53 -3.54 -21.47
N LYS A 112 -4.34 -3.98 -21.06
CA LYS A 112 -3.70 -3.43 -19.86
C LYS A 112 -3.47 -1.93 -20.08
N PHE A 113 -3.79 -1.15 -19.05
CA PHE A 113 -3.70 0.31 -19.06
C PHE A 113 -4.63 0.98 -20.07
N SER A 114 -5.62 0.25 -20.57
CA SER A 114 -6.70 0.87 -21.32
C SER A 114 -7.53 1.78 -20.41
N ALA A 115 -8.42 2.57 -21.02
CA ALA A 115 -9.27 3.46 -20.22
C ALA A 115 -10.09 2.69 -19.20
N ASP A 116 -10.59 1.51 -19.58
CA ASP A 116 -11.38 0.71 -18.65
C ASP A 116 -10.52 0.15 -17.51
N HIS A 117 -9.30 -0.28 -17.81
CA HIS A 117 -8.41 -0.78 -16.79
C HIS A 117 -8.01 0.34 -15.83
N GLU A 118 -7.73 1.54 -16.37
CA GLU A 118 -7.38 2.67 -15.52
C GLU A 118 -8.54 3.09 -14.65
N LYS A 119 -9.76 3.05 -15.19
CA LYS A 119 -10.93 3.37 -14.38
C LYS A 119 -11.08 2.38 -13.23
N TYR A 120 -10.84 1.10 -13.49
CA TYR A 120 -10.90 0.10 -12.45
C TYR A 120 -9.89 0.40 -11.34
N MET A 121 -8.65 0.71 -11.72
CA MET A 121 -7.61 0.99 -10.75
C MET A 121 -7.91 2.23 -9.94
N ASP A 122 -8.40 3.28 -10.59
CA ASP A 122 -8.74 4.52 -9.91
C ASP A 122 -9.90 4.31 -8.94
N THR A 123 -10.90 3.54 -9.35
CA THR A 123 -12.06 3.28 -8.49
C THR A 123 -11.64 2.49 -7.26
N LEU A 124 -10.75 1.51 -7.43
CA LEU A 124 -10.24 0.75 -6.30
C LEU A 124 -9.49 1.66 -5.34
N GLU A 125 -8.65 2.53 -5.89
CA GLU A 125 -7.86 3.43 -5.06
C GLU A 125 -8.76 4.37 -4.27
N GLU A 126 -9.80 4.90 -4.89
CA GLU A 126 -10.75 5.76 -4.19
C GLU A 126 -11.46 5.01 -3.08
N LEU A 127 -11.82 3.76 -3.33
CA LEU A 127 -12.47 2.94 -2.30
C LEU A 127 -11.54 2.71 -1.12
N VAL A 128 -10.28 2.37 -1.39
CA VAL A 128 -9.32 2.14 -0.33
C VAL A 128 -9.09 3.42 0.48
N HIS A 129 -8.99 4.57 -0.19
CA HIS A 129 -8.87 5.84 0.51
C HIS A 129 -10.08 6.07 1.42
N HIS A 130 -11.26 5.82 0.91
CA HIS A 130 -12.48 6.04 1.69
C HIS A 130 -12.50 5.12 2.91
N MET A 131 -12.19 3.86 2.73
CA MET A 131 -12.18 2.91 3.84
C MET A 131 -11.12 3.27 4.87
N THR A 132 -9.96 3.74 4.42
CA THR A 132 -8.91 4.14 5.33
C THR A 132 -9.38 5.29 6.22
N ARG A 133 -10.06 6.27 5.63
CA ARG A 133 -10.59 7.39 6.42
C ARG A 133 -11.59 6.92 7.46
N ILE A 134 -12.49 6.02 7.06
CA ILE A 134 -13.48 5.49 8.00
C ILE A 134 -12.79 4.76 9.15
N ILE A 135 -11.84 3.91 8.84
CA ILE A 135 -11.17 3.09 9.83
C ILE A 135 -10.40 3.97 10.81
N LEU A 136 -9.79 5.01 10.31
CA LEU A 136 -9.02 5.92 11.16
C LEU A 136 -9.89 7.00 11.83
N GLY A 137 -11.17 7.03 11.50
CA GLY A 137 -12.06 8.04 12.08
C GLY A 137 -11.81 9.43 11.54
N ARG A 138 -11.38 9.56 10.30
CA ARG A 138 -11.10 10.85 9.67
C ARG A 138 -12.10 11.09 8.57
N SER A 139 -12.52 12.31 8.41
CA SER A 139 -13.58 12.65 7.46
C SER A 139 -13.14 13.60 6.35
N ASP A 140 -11.92 14.10 6.40
CA ASP A 140 -11.53 15.24 5.57
C ASP A 140 -10.36 14.92 4.65
N ARG A 141 -10.21 13.67 4.25
CA ARG A 141 -9.08 13.32 3.40
C ARG A 141 -9.53 12.72 2.08
#